data_2f02a83e1c45cf1d9465ce64b10272c8
#
_entry.id   2f02a83e1c45cf1d9465ce64b10272c8
#
_cell.length_a   1.000
_cell.length_b   1.000
_cell.length_c   1.000
_cell.angle_alpha   90.00
_cell.angle_beta   90.00
_cell.angle_gamma   90.00
#
_symmetry.space_group_name_H-M   'P 1'
#
loop_
_entity.id
_entity.type
_entity.pdbx_description
1 polymer ?
#
loop_
_entity_poly.entity_id
_entity_poly.type
_entity_poly.pdbx_seq_one_letter_code
_entity_poly.pdbx_strand_id
1 'polypeptide(L)'
;MIRSSQRPPRRPARRAARRGLTAVLLAGALLSATGCGVFSDSGRDQYERAQGEPDGSASKKSASAAPEKSVLPYDVRPLLKPDKKYFGVALDGAPASVKPLDKFAGQAGKKPNLVEFYSAWGDQYETRLAVNAWDYGALPFVAWEPFKRSLKQIGAGKDDTYIREYARSVKELNQPVAISFAHEMNGGWYPWGTKKATPQEFVKAWKHVHDVFADEGATQVIWVWSPNVVNPVPDVKLRPYWPGDAYVDWVGVVGYYATGGPSTFNALYGPTMDQVRAFTRRPFLIAETASEAGERKPADIKDLFQGVLARKDVLGHVWFDFDKEADWRIASGPAAERAYQDQARDPGYGFDVKKP
;
A
#
# COMPACT_ATOMS: atom_id res chain seq x y z
N MET A 1 -74.33 -14.93 50.82
CA MET A 1 -73.28 -15.61 50.08
C MET A 1 -72.68 -14.57 49.11
N ILE A 2 -71.57 -13.95 49.51
CA ILE A 2 -70.97 -12.85 48.79
C ILE A 2 -69.67 -13.36 48.17
N ARG A 3 -69.56 -13.40 46.83
CA ARG A 3 -68.31 -13.71 46.13
C ARG A 3 -67.52 -12.44 45.94
N SER A 4 -66.38 -12.37 46.60
CA SER A 4 -65.38 -11.33 46.37
C SER A 4 -64.53 -11.65 45.17
N SER A 5 -64.51 -10.77 44.16
CA SER A 5 -63.64 -10.84 42.99
C SER A 5 -62.34 -10.13 43.33
N GLN A 6 -61.24 -10.91 43.48
CA GLN A 6 -59.92 -10.36 43.56
C GLN A 6 -59.35 -10.10 42.17
N ARG A 7 -58.94 -8.88 41.88
CA ARG A 7 -58.17 -8.50 40.69
C ARG A 7 -56.71 -8.90 40.89
N PRO A 8 -56.01 -9.44 39.86
CA PRO A 8 -54.57 -9.69 39.94
C PRO A 8 -53.72 -8.41 39.85
N PRO A 9 -52.54 -8.34 40.41
CA PRO A 9 -51.69 -7.16 40.46
C PRO A 9 -51.11 -6.87 39.09
N ARG A 10 -51.08 -5.59 38.72
CA ARG A 10 -50.45 -5.05 37.51
C ARG A 10 -48.91 -5.21 37.62
N ARG A 11 -48.28 -5.91 36.63
CA ARG A 11 -46.83 -5.92 36.47
C ARG A 11 -46.35 -4.54 36.00
N PRO A 12 -45.19 -4.04 36.54
CA PRO A 12 -44.57 -2.81 36.05
C PRO A 12 -44.00 -3.00 34.64
N ALA A 13 -44.26 -2.03 33.76
CA ALA A 13 -43.72 -1.96 32.42
C ALA A 13 -42.17 -1.88 32.47
N ARG A 14 -41.51 -2.89 31.93
CA ARG A 14 -40.04 -2.83 31.65
C ARG A 14 -39.82 -1.78 30.57
N ARG A 15 -39.22 -0.65 30.92
CA ARG A 15 -38.62 0.28 29.97
C ARG A 15 -37.53 -0.48 29.20
N ALA A 16 -37.76 -0.75 27.91
CA ALA A 16 -36.75 -1.17 26.99
C ALA A 16 -35.74 -0.03 26.83
N ALA A 17 -34.57 -0.20 27.41
CA ALA A 17 -33.43 0.64 27.10
C ALA A 17 -33.06 0.32 25.64
N ARG A 18 -33.38 1.25 24.74
CA ARG A 18 -32.81 1.28 23.39
C ARG A 18 -31.30 1.52 23.56
N ARG A 19 -30.53 0.45 23.55
CA ARG A 19 -29.10 0.53 23.26
C ARG A 19 -28.98 0.94 21.79
N GLY A 20 -28.66 2.22 21.56
CA GLY A 20 -28.23 2.69 20.27
C GLY A 20 -26.98 1.88 19.90
N LEU A 21 -27.08 1.11 18.85
CA LEU A 21 -25.90 0.68 18.07
C LEU A 21 -25.35 1.97 17.46
N THR A 22 -24.35 2.53 18.10
CA THR A 22 -23.45 3.46 17.44
C THR A 22 -22.62 2.62 16.48
N ALA A 23 -23.06 2.53 15.24
CA ALA A 23 -22.19 2.10 14.17
C ALA A 23 -21.04 3.13 14.14
N VAL A 24 -19.87 2.72 14.60
CA VAL A 24 -18.64 3.44 14.34
C VAL A 24 -18.39 3.24 12.84
N LEU A 25 -18.93 4.14 12.06
CA LEU A 25 -18.42 4.46 10.74
C LEU A 25 -16.97 4.91 10.99
N LEU A 26 -16.00 4.07 10.65
CA LEU A 26 -14.70 4.55 10.22
C LEU A 26 -14.97 5.36 8.94
N ALA A 27 -15.45 6.57 9.16
CA ALA A 27 -15.43 7.60 8.17
C ALA A 27 -13.94 7.82 7.88
N GLY A 28 -13.49 7.40 6.71
CA GLY A 28 -12.40 8.10 6.09
C GLY A 28 -12.77 9.58 6.18
N ALA A 29 -12.05 10.33 6.99
CA ALA A 29 -12.33 11.73 7.21
C ALA A 29 -12.34 12.38 5.84
N LEU A 30 -13.53 12.82 5.42
CA LEU A 30 -13.67 13.92 4.48
C LEU A 30 -13.06 15.15 5.18
N LEU A 31 -11.75 15.22 5.17
CA LEU A 31 -11.08 16.49 5.27
C LEU A 31 -11.37 17.20 3.95
N SER A 32 -12.36 18.11 4.05
CA SER A 32 -12.50 19.21 3.12
C SER A 32 -11.10 19.68 2.71
N ALA A 33 -10.87 19.72 1.42
CA ALA A 33 -9.67 20.17 0.75
C ALA A 33 -9.29 21.60 1.17
N THR A 34 -8.57 21.70 2.27
CA THR A 34 -7.77 22.84 2.68
C THR A 34 -6.61 22.29 3.49
N GLY A 35 -5.74 21.58 2.80
CA GLY A 35 -4.60 20.90 3.40
C GLY A 35 -3.66 20.29 2.36
N CYS A 36 -3.73 20.70 1.10
CA CYS A 36 -2.60 20.60 0.18
C CYS A 36 -1.59 21.66 0.59
N GLY A 37 -0.67 21.32 1.47
CA GLY A 37 0.29 22.30 1.90
C GLY A 37 1.20 21.83 3.00
N VAL A 38 1.66 20.60 2.96
CA VAL A 38 2.79 20.17 3.80
C VAL A 38 3.72 19.24 3.00
N PHE A 39 3.86 19.44 1.71
CA PHE A 39 5.18 19.25 1.11
C PHE A 39 5.78 20.64 1.06
N SER A 40 6.61 20.93 2.06
CA SER A 40 7.24 22.20 2.27
C SER A 40 7.91 22.68 0.99
N ASP A 41 7.58 23.89 0.60
CA ASP A 41 8.18 24.71 -0.45
C ASP A 41 9.71 24.91 -0.30
N SER A 42 10.32 24.33 0.74
CA SER A 42 11.75 24.38 1.02
C SER A 42 12.63 23.53 0.09
N GLY A 43 12.05 22.70 -0.77
CA GLY A 43 12.78 21.96 -1.80
C GLY A 43 12.90 22.69 -3.14
N ARG A 44 12.02 23.66 -3.41
CA ARG A 44 11.99 24.39 -4.68
C ARG A 44 13.04 25.50 -4.75
N ASP A 45 13.29 26.19 -3.65
CA ASP A 45 14.22 27.32 -3.60
C ASP A 45 15.70 26.93 -3.68
N GLN A 46 16.04 25.66 -3.51
CA GLN A 46 17.43 25.18 -3.69
C GLN A 46 17.73 24.73 -5.13
N TYR A 47 16.71 24.53 -5.96
CA TYR A 47 16.88 24.05 -7.34
C TYR A 47 17.19 25.18 -8.33
N GLU A 48 16.75 26.40 -8.06
CA GLU A 48 16.94 27.56 -8.97
C GLU A 48 18.29 28.24 -8.85
N ARG A 49 19.11 27.91 -7.82
CA ARG A 49 20.43 28.54 -7.62
C ARG A 49 21.63 27.83 -8.25
N ALA A 50 21.40 26.69 -8.94
CA ALA A 50 22.49 25.87 -9.49
C ALA A 50 22.60 25.91 -11.02
N GLN A 51 21.89 26.79 -11.72
CA GLN A 51 22.04 26.94 -13.18
C GLN A 51 22.89 28.18 -13.50
N GLY A 52 24.21 27.97 -13.58
CA GLY A 52 25.12 28.87 -14.25
C GLY A 52 25.00 28.73 -15.76
N GLU A 53 24.97 29.83 -16.47
CA GLU A 53 24.86 29.93 -17.92
C GLU A 53 25.96 29.14 -18.65
N PRO A 54 25.66 28.50 -19.80
CA PRO A 54 26.69 27.87 -20.63
C PRO A 54 27.23 28.85 -21.65
N ASP A 55 28.54 29.06 -21.56
CA ASP A 55 29.32 29.76 -22.57
C ASP A 55 29.55 28.86 -23.80
N GLY A 56 29.60 29.47 -24.98
CA GLY A 56 29.41 28.84 -26.26
C GLY A 56 30.61 28.12 -26.88
N SER A 57 30.25 27.38 -27.92
CA SER A 57 31.05 26.96 -29.06
C SER A 57 32.07 25.83 -28.86
N ALA A 58 31.71 24.62 -29.32
CA ALA A 58 32.66 23.70 -29.95
C ALA A 58 31.96 22.67 -30.84
N SER A 59 32.30 22.80 -32.10
CA SER A 59 32.44 21.87 -33.22
C SER A 59 31.95 20.40 -33.07
N LYS A 60 30.98 20.06 -33.94
CA LYS A 60 30.56 18.66 -34.26
C LYS A 60 31.71 17.84 -34.79
N LYS A 61 32.13 16.82 -34.05
CA LYS A 61 32.74 15.60 -34.59
C LYS A 61 31.77 14.46 -34.38
N SER A 62 31.25 13.98 -35.49
CA SER A 62 30.51 12.71 -35.56
C SER A 62 31.44 11.57 -35.16
N ALA A 63 31.30 11.08 -33.94
CA ALA A 63 31.91 9.84 -33.54
C ALA A 63 30.86 8.74 -33.76
N SER A 64 31.18 7.76 -34.59
CA SER A 64 30.47 6.51 -34.76
C SER A 64 30.29 5.88 -33.37
N ALA A 65 29.06 5.85 -32.86
CA ALA A 65 28.73 5.18 -31.61
C ALA A 65 28.99 3.68 -31.80
N ALA A 66 29.87 3.12 -30.99
CA ALA A 66 29.94 1.68 -30.81
C ALA A 66 28.57 1.18 -30.34
N PRO A 67 28.13 -0.04 -30.71
CA PRO A 67 26.86 -0.56 -30.26
C PRO A 67 26.82 -0.59 -28.74
N GLU A 68 25.91 0.20 -28.14
CA GLU A 68 25.64 0.12 -26.71
C GLU A 68 25.33 -1.35 -26.38
N LYS A 69 26.07 -1.93 -25.45
CA LYS A 69 25.74 -3.24 -24.90
C LYS A 69 24.32 -3.10 -24.33
N SER A 70 23.34 -3.75 -24.95
CA SER A 70 21.98 -3.79 -24.43
C SER A 70 22.03 -4.42 -23.02
N VAL A 71 21.85 -3.59 -22.01
CA VAL A 71 21.70 -4.07 -20.64
C VAL A 71 20.40 -4.83 -20.58
N LEU A 72 20.44 -6.11 -20.21
CA LEU A 72 19.23 -6.92 -20.04
C LEU A 72 18.36 -6.31 -18.91
N PRO A 73 17.02 -6.33 -19.06
CA PRO A 73 16.14 -5.92 -17.98
C PRO A 73 16.38 -6.74 -16.71
N TYR A 74 16.25 -6.09 -15.57
CA TYR A 74 16.32 -6.78 -14.27
C TYR A 74 15.27 -7.90 -14.19
N ASP A 75 15.69 -9.09 -13.82
CA ASP A 75 14.79 -10.24 -13.64
C ASP A 75 14.11 -10.19 -12.27
N VAL A 76 12.82 -9.85 -12.22
CA VAL A 76 12.04 -9.78 -10.99
C VAL A 76 11.57 -11.13 -10.45
N ARG A 77 11.67 -12.20 -11.25
CA ARG A 77 11.11 -13.52 -10.89
C ARG A 77 11.57 -14.06 -9.53
N PRO A 78 12.85 -13.91 -9.12
CA PRO A 78 13.29 -14.35 -7.81
C PRO A 78 12.61 -13.59 -6.65
N LEU A 79 12.17 -12.35 -6.89
CA LEU A 79 11.48 -11.53 -5.89
C LEU A 79 9.98 -11.87 -5.77
N LEU A 80 9.39 -12.55 -6.77
CA LEU A 80 7.95 -12.81 -6.78
C LEU A 80 7.49 -13.78 -5.69
N LYS A 81 8.36 -14.70 -5.28
CA LYS A 81 8.03 -15.70 -4.25
C LYS A 81 9.29 -16.12 -3.50
N PRO A 82 9.87 -15.24 -2.69
CA PRO A 82 11.04 -15.57 -1.88
C PRO A 82 10.71 -16.61 -0.79
N ASP A 83 11.74 -17.30 -0.29
CA ASP A 83 11.56 -18.30 0.77
C ASP A 83 11.20 -17.66 2.13
N LYS A 84 11.66 -16.43 2.37
CA LYS A 84 11.38 -15.67 3.59
C LYS A 84 10.39 -14.55 3.32
N LYS A 85 9.82 -14.02 4.40
CA LYS A 85 8.81 -12.96 4.35
C LYS A 85 9.44 -11.59 4.15
N TYR A 86 8.81 -10.76 3.33
CA TYR A 86 9.08 -9.33 3.30
C TYR A 86 8.75 -8.71 4.66
N PHE A 87 9.65 -7.85 5.10
CA PHE A 87 9.51 -7.02 6.27
C PHE A 87 9.50 -5.58 5.82
N GLY A 88 8.31 -5.04 5.57
CA GLY A 88 8.09 -3.77 4.90
C GLY A 88 7.68 -2.66 5.84
N VAL A 89 7.88 -1.42 5.38
CA VAL A 89 7.44 -0.21 6.07
C VAL A 89 7.08 0.90 5.08
N ALA A 90 6.06 1.69 5.44
CA ALA A 90 5.77 3.01 4.90
C ALA A 90 5.90 4.01 6.06
N LEU A 91 6.70 5.08 5.90
CA LEU A 91 6.89 6.08 6.96
C LEU A 91 7.31 7.44 6.38
N ASP A 92 7.03 8.50 7.15
CA ASP A 92 7.28 9.86 6.71
C ASP A 92 8.76 10.15 6.44
N GLY A 93 9.01 10.85 5.33
CA GLY A 93 10.37 11.20 4.88
C GLY A 93 11.19 10.06 4.30
N ALA A 94 10.71 8.80 4.30
CA ALA A 94 11.35 7.70 3.63
C ALA A 94 10.72 7.47 2.23
N PRO A 95 11.49 7.00 1.27
CA PRO A 95 12.95 6.85 1.23
C PRO A 95 13.69 8.11 0.72
N ALA A 96 13.09 9.30 0.80
CA ALA A 96 13.78 10.56 0.42
C ALA A 96 15.06 10.75 1.23
N SER A 97 15.06 10.27 2.48
CA SER A 97 16.23 10.15 3.34
C SER A 97 16.26 8.75 3.98
N VAL A 98 17.45 8.21 4.19
CA VAL A 98 17.65 6.94 4.91
C VAL A 98 17.51 7.09 6.43
N LYS A 99 17.62 8.31 6.98
CA LYS A 99 17.53 8.53 8.42
C LYS A 99 16.25 8.01 9.07
N PRO A 100 15.04 8.24 8.50
CA PRO A 100 13.82 7.64 9.03
C PRO A 100 13.84 6.11 9.02
N LEU A 101 14.41 5.51 7.97
CA LEU A 101 14.57 4.04 7.88
C LEU A 101 15.52 3.51 8.93
N ASP A 102 16.64 4.19 9.18
CA ASP A 102 17.60 3.79 10.23
C ASP A 102 16.97 3.91 11.62
N LYS A 103 16.20 4.99 11.86
CA LYS A 103 15.44 5.14 13.12
C LYS A 103 14.46 4.00 13.31
N PHE A 104 13.64 3.71 12.28
CA PHE A 104 12.70 2.59 12.32
C PHE A 104 13.42 1.26 12.54
N ALA A 105 14.52 1.00 11.83
CA ALA A 105 15.32 -0.21 11.99
C ALA A 105 15.86 -0.38 13.41
N GLY A 106 16.30 0.71 14.04
CA GLY A 106 16.72 0.73 15.46
C GLY A 106 15.58 0.38 16.41
N GLN A 107 14.40 0.97 16.20
CA GLN A 107 13.19 0.70 16.97
C GLN A 107 12.64 -0.72 16.74
N ALA A 108 12.63 -1.20 15.51
CA ALA A 108 12.15 -2.53 15.14
C ALA A 108 13.15 -3.65 15.43
N GLY A 109 14.43 -3.32 15.64
CA GLY A 109 15.51 -4.29 15.79
C GLY A 109 15.87 -5.04 14.51
N LYS A 110 15.35 -4.60 13.36
CA LYS A 110 15.56 -5.22 12.04
C LYS A 110 15.39 -4.18 10.93
N LYS A 111 16.25 -4.23 9.90
CA LYS A 111 16.11 -3.40 8.71
C LYS A 111 14.94 -3.86 7.85
N PRO A 112 14.07 -2.95 7.36
CA PRO A 112 13.07 -3.30 6.35
C PRO A 112 13.75 -3.63 5.02
N ASN A 113 13.14 -4.59 4.31
CA ASN A 113 13.57 -5.00 2.96
C ASN A 113 12.48 -4.75 1.89
N LEU A 114 11.46 -4.00 2.24
CA LEU A 114 10.43 -3.47 1.35
C LEU A 114 10.06 -2.07 1.90
N VAL A 115 10.13 -1.04 1.06
CA VAL A 115 9.83 0.33 1.47
C VAL A 115 8.77 0.91 0.55
N GLU A 116 7.61 1.20 1.12
CA GLU A 116 6.51 1.82 0.39
C GLU A 116 6.60 3.34 0.47
N PHE A 117 6.28 3.98 -0.66
CA PHE A 117 6.10 5.41 -0.77
C PHE A 117 5.01 5.74 -1.80
N TYR A 118 4.44 6.93 -1.68
CA TYR A 118 3.29 7.35 -2.47
C TYR A 118 3.73 8.26 -3.61
N SER A 119 3.13 8.07 -4.80
CA SER A 119 3.34 8.87 -5.99
C SER A 119 2.00 9.34 -6.54
N ALA A 120 1.81 10.66 -6.68
CA ALA A 120 0.59 11.19 -7.24
C ALA A 120 0.60 11.12 -8.77
N TRP A 121 -0.56 10.88 -9.37
CA TRP A 121 -0.71 10.91 -10.82
C TRP A 121 -0.41 12.31 -11.39
N GLY A 122 0.51 12.36 -12.33
CA GLY A 122 1.05 13.58 -12.90
C GLY A 122 2.45 13.91 -12.42
N ASP A 123 2.92 13.29 -11.33
CA ASP A 123 4.31 13.39 -10.90
C ASP A 123 5.18 12.45 -11.76
N GLN A 124 6.43 12.82 -12.01
CA GLN A 124 7.37 11.92 -12.66
C GLN A 124 7.72 10.74 -11.75
N TYR A 125 8.22 9.64 -12.35
CA TYR A 125 8.74 8.55 -11.55
C TYR A 125 9.88 9.03 -10.66
N GLU A 126 9.70 8.85 -9.36
CA GLU A 126 10.65 9.31 -8.34
C GLU A 126 11.89 8.40 -8.29
N THR A 127 12.70 8.45 -9.37
CA THR A 127 13.92 7.64 -9.54
C THR A 127 14.82 7.68 -8.31
N ARG A 128 15.01 8.86 -7.71
CA ARG A 128 15.85 9.03 -6.51
C ARG A 128 15.29 8.26 -5.31
N LEU A 129 13.97 8.24 -5.12
CA LEU A 129 13.34 7.48 -4.04
C LEU A 129 13.53 5.97 -4.25
N ALA A 130 13.34 5.50 -5.48
CA ALA A 130 13.56 4.10 -5.82
C ALA A 130 15.03 3.69 -5.60
N VAL A 131 15.99 4.50 -6.05
CA VAL A 131 17.43 4.26 -5.83
C VAL A 131 17.76 4.22 -4.34
N ASN A 132 17.27 5.20 -3.56
CA ASN A 132 17.54 5.24 -2.12
C ASN A 132 17.00 3.99 -1.40
N ALA A 133 15.79 3.52 -1.74
CA ALA A 133 15.23 2.30 -1.17
C ALA A 133 16.08 1.07 -1.56
N TRP A 134 16.43 0.96 -2.85
CA TRP A 134 17.23 -0.15 -3.35
C TRP A 134 18.64 -0.19 -2.75
N ASP A 135 19.30 0.96 -2.65
CA ASP A 135 20.63 1.08 -2.05
C ASP A 135 20.61 0.79 -0.55
N TYR A 136 19.52 1.15 0.12
CA TYR A 136 19.28 0.76 1.51
C TYR A 136 19.16 -0.77 1.71
N GLY A 137 18.88 -1.52 0.66
CA GLY A 137 18.66 -2.97 0.68
C GLY A 137 17.19 -3.36 0.76
N ALA A 138 16.30 -2.48 0.29
CA ALA A 138 14.87 -2.71 0.26
C ALA A 138 14.32 -2.61 -1.17
N LEU A 139 13.36 -3.46 -1.51
CA LEU A 139 12.57 -3.33 -2.73
C LEU A 139 11.73 -2.06 -2.66
N PRO A 140 11.83 -1.11 -3.61
CA PRO A 140 10.93 0.03 -3.69
C PRO A 140 9.50 -0.43 -4.02
N PHE A 141 8.52 0.09 -3.30
CA PHE A 141 7.10 -0.18 -3.51
C PHE A 141 6.36 1.15 -3.67
N VAL A 142 5.72 1.36 -4.81
CA VAL A 142 5.05 2.61 -5.15
C VAL A 142 3.54 2.41 -5.06
N ALA A 143 2.88 3.16 -4.18
CA ALA A 143 1.44 3.37 -4.22
C ALA A 143 1.15 4.53 -5.20
N TRP A 144 0.67 4.21 -6.41
CA TRP A 144 0.47 5.19 -7.49
C TRP A 144 -0.98 5.64 -7.57
N GLU A 145 -1.23 6.90 -7.21
CA GLU A 145 -2.53 7.43 -6.82
C GLU A 145 -3.13 8.40 -7.85
N PRO A 146 -4.19 8.02 -8.59
CA PRO A 146 -4.78 8.86 -9.63
C PRO A 146 -5.78 9.92 -9.09
N PHE A 147 -5.38 10.75 -8.10
CA PHE A 147 -6.27 11.75 -7.48
C PHE A 147 -6.89 12.75 -8.44
N LYS A 148 -6.13 13.20 -9.45
CA LYS A 148 -6.55 14.25 -10.37
C LYS A 148 -7.08 13.71 -11.70
N ARG A 149 -7.20 12.39 -11.84
CA ARG A 149 -7.60 11.75 -13.10
C ARG A 149 -8.64 10.66 -12.86
N SER A 150 -9.65 10.59 -13.71
CA SER A 150 -10.61 9.50 -13.64
C SER A 150 -10.05 8.23 -14.31
N LEU A 151 -10.37 7.06 -13.74
CA LEU A 151 -10.00 5.78 -14.33
C LEU A 151 -10.54 5.61 -15.76
N LYS A 152 -11.70 6.21 -16.04
CA LYS A 152 -12.27 6.24 -17.41
C LYS A 152 -11.34 6.94 -18.41
N GLN A 153 -10.74 8.08 -18.03
CA GLN A 153 -9.81 8.82 -18.89
C GLN A 153 -8.51 8.06 -19.09
N ILE A 154 -7.95 7.50 -17.99
CA ILE A 154 -6.74 6.66 -18.03
C ILE A 154 -6.98 5.47 -18.96
N GLY A 155 -8.04 4.69 -18.75
CA GLY A 155 -8.36 3.53 -19.58
C GLY A 155 -8.77 3.87 -21.03
N ALA A 156 -8.99 5.14 -21.36
CA ALA A 156 -9.20 5.64 -22.72
C ALA A 156 -7.94 6.20 -23.39
N GLY A 157 -6.76 6.06 -22.76
CA GLY A 157 -5.47 6.47 -23.31
C GLY A 157 -5.25 7.99 -23.30
N LYS A 158 -5.98 8.74 -22.47
CA LYS A 158 -5.86 10.20 -22.44
C LYS A 158 -4.55 10.70 -21.80
N ASP A 159 -3.85 9.80 -21.11
CA ASP A 159 -2.61 10.10 -20.39
C ASP A 159 -1.42 9.25 -20.91
N ASP A 160 -1.51 8.68 -22.13
CA ASP A 160 -0.49 7.77 -22.67
C ASP A 160 0.92 8.38 -22.68
N THR A 161 1.06 9.65 -23.06
CA THR A 161 2.36 10.32 -23.02
C THR A 161 2.97 10.25 -21.63
N TYR A 162 2.20 10.61 -20.59
CA TYR A 162 2.64 10.56 -19.20
C TYR A 162 2.98 9.14 -18.74
N ILE A 163 2.11 8.16 -19.05
CA ILE A 163 2.34 6.76 -18.65
C ILE A 163 3.60 6.21 -19.31
N ARG A 164 3.84 6.53 -20.60
CA ARG A 164 5.05 6.13 -21.33
C ARG A 164 6.31 6.76 -20.76
N GLU A 165 6.29 8.04 -20.41
CA GLU A 165 7.41 8.72 -19.76
C GLU A 165 7.75 8.07 -18.40
N TYR A 166 6.72 7.77 -17.60
CA TYR A 166 6.89 7.08 -16.33
C TYR A 166 7.48 5.67 -16.53
N ALA A 167 6.95 4.89 -17.48
CA ALA A 167 7.45 3.56 -17.81
C ALA A 167 8.90 3.58 -18.33
N ARG A 168 9.27 4.57 -19.16
CA ARG A 168 10.65 4.76 -19.63
C ARG A 168 11.61 5.03 -18.49
N SER A 169 11.22 5.90 -17.55
CA SER A 169 12.04 6.19 -16.37
C SER A 169 12.27 4.95 -15.51
N VAL A 170 11.24 4.11 -15.34
CA VAL A 170 11.37 2.80 -14.67
C VAL A 170 12.35 1.90 -15.43
N LYS A 171 12.17 1.77 -16.77
CA LYS A 171 13.03 0.94 -17.63
C LYS A 171 14.48 1.39 -17.59
N GLU A 172 14.73 2.70 -17.72
CA GLU A 172 16.08 3.28 -17.76
C GLU A 172 16.83 3.06 -16.45
N LEU A 173 16.13 3.16 -15.31
CA LEU A 173 16.72 2.85 -14.01
C LEU A 173 17.15 1.38 -13.90
N ASN A 174 16.46 0.47 -14.58
CA ASN A 174 16.72 -0.96 -14.60
C ASN A 174 16.91 -1.60 -13.22
N GLN A 175 16.10 -1.18 -12.26
CA GLN A 175 15.98 -1.76 -10.92
C GLN A 175 14.56 -2.31 -10.72
N PRO A 176 14.37 -3.34 -9.88
CA PRO A 176 13.03 -3.85 -9.60
C PRO A 176 12.21 -2.82 -8.83
N VAL A 177 10.93 -2.74 -9.13
CA VAL A 177 9.97 -1.93 -8.41
C VAL A 177 8.64 -2.66 -8.29
N ALA A 178 8.01 -2.65 -7.12
CA ALA A 178 6.62 -3.03 -6.97
C ALA A 178 5.72 -1.80 -7.16
N ILE A 179 4.63 -1.92 -7.92
CA ILE A 179 3.69 -0.82 -8.18
C ILE A 179 2.27 -1.26 -7.85
N SER A 180 1.62 -0.52 -6.95
CA SER A 180 0.19 -0.63 -6.63
C SER A 180 -0.54 0.58 -7.22
N PHE A 181 -1.18 0.40 -8.37
CA PHE A 181 -1.96 1.44 -9.03
C PHE A 181 -3.38 1.47 -8.46
N ALA A 182 -3.85 2.66 -8.04
CA ALA A 182 -5.23 2.89 -7.58
C ALA A 182 -5.68 1.87 -6.50
N HIS A 183 -4.89 1.74 -5.42
CA HIS A 183 -5.17 0.83 -4.31
C HIS A 183 -6.53 1.11 -3.65
N GLU A 184 -7.04 0.15 -2.88
CA GLU A 184 -8.32 0.24 -2.16
C GLU A 184 -9.53 0.60 -3.05
N MET A 185 -9.52 0.16 -4.29
CA MET A 185 -10.55 0.44 -5.29
C MET A 185 -11.96 -0.01 -4.89
N ASN A 186 -12.06 -0.96 -3.96
CA ASN A 186 -13.31 -1.46 -3.40
C ASN A 186 -13.87 -0.58 -2.27
N GLY A 187 -13.13 0.43 -1.81
CA GLY A 187 -13.57 1.45 -0.87
C GLY A 187 -14.32 2.60 -1.56
N GLY A 188 -14.98 3.43 -0.75
CA GLY A 188 -15.71 4.60 -1.26
C GLY A 188 -15.07 5.95 -0.92
N TRP A 189 -13.84 5.94 -0.39
CA TRP A 189 -13.13 7.12 0.13
C TRP A 189 -12.20 7.77 -0.90
N TYR A 190 -11.66 7.01 -1.85
CA TYR A 190 -10.82 7.57 -2.92
C TYR A 190 -11.60 8.00 -4.17
N PRO A 191 -11.06 8.93 -4.98
CA PRO A 191 -11.69 9.34 -6.25
C PRO A 191 -11.80 8.23 -7.30
N TRP A 192 -11.03 7.15 -7.15
CA TRP A 192 -11.06 5.95 -8.01
C TRP A 192 -11.85 4.79 -7.40
N GLY A 193 -12.44 4.97 -6.22
CA GLY A 193 -13.22 3.96 -5.52
C GLY A 193 -14.68 3.86 -5.98
N THR A 194 -15.43 3.01 -5.31
CA THR A 194 -16.79 2.57 -5.68
C THR A 194 -17.83 3.70 -5.89
N LYS A 195 -17.62 4.87 -5.29
CA LYS A 195 -18.52 6.02 -5.47
C LYS A 195 -18.26 6.82 -6.74
N LYS A 196 -17.12 6.61 -7.42
CA LYS A 196 -16.64 7.45 -8.52
C LYS A 196 -16.25 6.67 -9.76
N ALA A 197 -15.94 5.39 -9.63
CA ALA A 197 -15.55 4.51 -10.72
C ALA A 197 -16.26 3.17 -10.63
N THR A 198 -16.56 2.59 -11.78
CA THR A 198 -17.08 1.23 -11.89
C THR A 198 -15.95 0.21 -11.88
N PRO A 199 -16.22 -1.06 -11.52
CA PRO A 199 -15.24 -2.14 -11.65
C PRO A 199 -14.65 -2.25 -13.07
N GLN A 200 -15.48 -2.04 -14.09
CA GLN A 200 -15.06 -2.13 -15.50
C GLN A 200 -14.11 -0.98 -15.87
N GLU A 201 -14.34 0.23 -15.38
CA GLU A 201 -13.44 1.37 -15.57
C GLU A 201 -12.10 1.12 -14.87
N PHE A 202 -12.13 0.55 -13.67
CA PHE A 202 -10.92 0.17 -12.94
C PHE A 202 -10.11 -0.87 -13.72
N VAL A 203 -10.72 -1.98 -14.11
CA VAL A 203 -10.05 -3.06 -14.86
C VAL A 203 -9.49 -2.55 -16.19
N LYS A 204 -10.24 -1.71 -16.90
CA LYS A 204 -9.79 -1.12 -18.15
C LYS A 204 -8.57 -0.21 -17.97
N ALA A 205 -8.60 0.65 -16.94
CA ALA A 205 -7.47 1.54 -16.62
C ALA A 205 -6.23 0.73 -16.19
N TRP A 206 -6.41 -0.27 -15.32
CA TRP A 206 -5.34 -1.16 -14.88
C TRP A 206 -4.63 -1.83 -16.06
N LYS A 207 -5.41 -2.51 -16.92
CA LYS A 207 -4.86 -3.20 -18.08
C LYS A 207 -4.14 -2.23 -19.01
N HIS A 208 -4.74 -1.07 -19.26
CA HIS A 208 -4.14 -0.06 -20.13
C HIS A 208 -2.78 0.43 -19.61
N VAL A 209 -2.68 0.74 -18.31
CA VAL A 209 -1.41 1.14 -17.69
C VAL A 209 -0.37 0.02 -17.80
N HIS A 210 -0.75 -1.21 -17.47
CA HIS A 210 0.14 -2.38 -17.60
C HIS A 210 0.63 -2.58 -19.03
N ASP A 211 -0.28 -2.51 -20.01
CA ASP A 211 0.06 -2.74 -21.42
C ASP A 211 1.00 -1.65 -21.97
N VAL A 212 0.82 -0.39 -21.56
CA VAL A 212 1.76 0.70 -21.91
C VAL A 212 3.15 0.44 -21.35
N PHE A 213 3.28 -0.07 -20.11
CA PHE A 213 4.58 -0.46 -19.55
C PHE A 213 5.21 -1.62 -20.32
N ALA A 214 4.42 -2.62 -20.70
CA ALA A 214 4.88 -3.74 -21.50
C ALA A 214 5.37 -3.29 -22.90
N ASP A 215 4.61 -2.40 -23.56
CA ASP A 215 4.97 -1.80 -24.86
C ASP A 215 6.30 -1.02 -24.79
N GLU A 216 6.54 -0.27 -23.70
CA GLU A 216 7.81 0.43 -23.49
C GLU A 216 8.95 -0.52 -23.06
N GLY A 217 8.65 -1.78 -22.75
CA GLY A 217 9.64 -2.78 -22.30
C GLY A 217 10.10 -2.57 -20.85
N ALA A 218 9.29 -1.94 -20.01
CA ALA A 218 9.52 -1.78 -18.58
C ALA A 218 9.08 -3.06 -17.82
N THR A 219 9.84 -4.15 -17.98
CA THR A 219 9.48 -5.50 -17.49
C THR A 219 9.95 -5.79 -16.07
N GLN A 220 10.68 -4.87 -15.43
CA GLN A 220 11.18 -4.99 -14.06
C GLN A 220 10.18 -4.54 -12.99
N VAL A 221 8.89 -4.50 -13.33
CA VAL A 221 7.79 -4.13 -12.44
C VAL A 221 7.15 -5.39 -11.86
N ILE A 222 6.88 -5.36 -10.56
CA ILE A 222 6.02 -6.30 -9.85
C ILE A 222 4.66 -5.62 -9.65
N TRP A 223 3.62 -6.12 -10.31
CA TRP A 223 2.29 -5.53 -10.26
C TRP A 223 1.49 -6.00 -9.05
N VAL A 224 1.10 -5.06 -8.18
CA VAL A 224 0.42 -5.33 -6.91
C VAL A 224 -1.01 -4.81 -6.96
N TRP A 225 -1.99 -5.70 -7.04
CA TRP A 225 -3.42 -5.36 -7.00
C TRP A 225 -3.89 -5.31 -5.54
N SER A 226 -4.20 -4.12 -5.02
CA SER A 226 -4.34 -3.86 -3.58
C SER A 226 -5.76 -3.47 -3.16
N PRO A 227 -6.67 -4.43 -2.93
CA PRO A 227 -7.96 -4.13 -2.31
C PRO A 227 -7.81 -3.86 -0.80
N ASN A 228 -8.73 -3.03 -0.27
CA ASN A 228 -8.98 -2.98 1.17
C ASN A 228 -9.68 -4.27 1.64
N VAL A 229 -9.48 -4.62 2.91
CA VAL A 229 -10.28 -5.68 3.55
C VAL A 229 -11.77 -5.44 3.35
N VAL A 230 -12.55 -6.52 3.19
CA VAL A 230 -13.99 -6.38 2.88
C VAL A 230 -14.85 -6.02 4.08
N ASN A 231 -14.32 -6.11 5.30
CA ASN A 231 -15.09 -5.89 6.52
C ASN A 231 -15.81 -4.53 6.58
N PRO A 232 -15.19 -3.38 6.20
CA PRO A 232 -15.89 -2.10 6.19
C PRO A 232 -16.81 -1.91 4.96
N VAL A 233 -16.72 -2.79 3.95
CA VAL A 233 -17.48 -2.72 2.70
C VAL A 233 -18.02 -4.11 2.29
N PRO A 234 -18.78 -4.81 3.14
CA PRO A 234 -19.10 -6.23 2.97
C PRO A 234 -19.93 -6.54 1.72
N ASP A 235 -20.65 -5.56 1.20
CA ASP A 235 -21.47 -5.69 -0.01
C ASP A 235 -20.67 -5.62 -1.31
N VAL A 236 -19.43 -5.11 -1.25
CA VAL A 236 -18.57 -4.97 -2.43
C VAL A 236 -17.88 -6.30 -2.73
N LYS A 237 -18.11 -6.82 -3.94
CA LYS A 237 -17.46 -8.04 -4.43
C LYS A 237 -16.16 -7.68 -5.14
N LEU A 238 -15.08 -8.43 -4.84
CA LEU A 238 -13.75 -8.15 -5.37
C LEU A 238 -13.55 -8.66 -6.81
N ARG A 239 -14.16 -9.80 -7.16
CA ARG A 239 -13.98 -10.40 -8.49
C ARG A 239 -14.23 -9.44 -9.68
N PRO A 240 -15.23 -8.54 -9.69
CA PRO A 240 -15.42 -7.59 -10.78
C PRO A 240 -14.26 -6.62 -11.02
N TYR A 241 -13.41 -6.39 -10.00
CA TYR A 241 -12.22 -5.53 -10.08
C TYR A 241 -10.95 -6.29 -10.47
N TRP A 242 -11.03 -7.60 -10.66
CA TRP A 242 -9.86 -8.42 -10.99
C TRP A 242 -9.47 -8.28 -12.46
N PRO A 243 -8.25 -7.77 -12.77
CA PRO A 243 -7.82 -7.60 -14.18
C PRO A 243 -7.39 -8.90 -14.86
N GLY A 244 -7.15 -9.95 -14.07
CA GLY A 244 -6.68 -11.25 -14.56
C GLY A 244 -5.23 -11.56 -14.17
N ASP A 245 -4.90 -12.85 -14.10
CA ASP A 245 -3.58 -13.33 -13.64
C ASP A 245 -2.41 -12.83 -14.51
N ALA A 246 -2.65 -12.51 -15.79
CA ALA A 246 -1.61 -11.99 -16.69
C ALA A 246 -1.19 -10.55 -16.36
N TYR A 247 -1.96 -9.86 -15.53
CA TYR A 247 -1.79 -8.44 -15.20
C TYR A 247 -1.41 -8.18 -13.75
N VAL A 248 -1.26 -9.22 -12.94
CA VAL A 248 -1.00 -9.11 -11.50
C VAL A 248 0.00 -10.16 -11.05
N ASP A 249 1.00 -9.74 -10.31
CA ASP A 249 1.98 -10.62 -9.68
C ASP A 249 1.62 -10.91 -8.22
N TRP A 250 1.22 -9.89 -7.47
CA TRP A 250 0.83 -9.98 -6.06
C TRP A 250 -0.55 -9.42 -5.81
N VAL A 251 -1.27 -10.03 -4.89
CA VAL A 251 -2.48 -9.44 -4.31
C VAL A 251 -2.10 -8.73 -3.02
N GLY A 252 -2.10 -7.41 -3.07
CA GLY A 252 -1.88 -6.58 -1.89
C GLY A 252 -3.17 -6.42 -1.10
N VAL A 253 -3.21 -6.78 0.19
CA VAL A 253 -4.38 -6.54 1.02
C VAL A 253 -4.09 -5.42 2.00
N VAL A 254 -4.93 -4.38 1.99
CA VAL A 254 -4.84 -3.24 2.92
C VAL A 254 -5.82 -3.46 4.06
N GLY A 255 -5.37 -3.35 5.31
CA GLY A 255 -6.26 -3.52 6.46
C GLY A 255 -5.58 -3.24 7.79
N TYR A 256 -6.33 -2.66 8.73
CA TYR A 256 -5.81 -2.14 9.98
C TYR A 256 -6.50 -2.76 11.20
N TYR A 257 -5.74 -3.00 12.25
CA TYR A 257 -6.28 -3.37 13.57
C TYR A 257 -6.73 -2.10 14.30
N ALA A 258 -7.90 -1.60 13.93
CA ALA A 258 -8.50 -0.42 14.54
C ALA A 258 -9.26 -0.78 15.82
N THR A 259 -9.39 0.18 16.74
CA THR A 259 -10.18 0.03 17.97
C THR A 259 -11.62 -0.36 17.64
N GLY A 260 -12.11 -1.42 18.29
CA GLY A 260 -13.45 -1.97 18.02
C GLY A 260 -13.59 -2.82 16.76
N GLY A 261 -12.54 -2.90 15.93
CA GLY A 261 -12.46 -3.76 14.75
C GLY A 261 -12.00 -5.18 15.06
N PRO A 262 -11.81 -6.01 14.02
CA PRO A 262 -11.25 -7.35 14.16
C PRO A 262 -9.92 -7.34 14.90
N SER A 263 -9.71 -8.35 15.76
CA SER A 263 -8.53 -8.47 16.62
C SER A 263 -7.64 -9.67 16.29
N THR A 264 -7.93 -10.36 15.19
CA THR A 264 -7.09 -11.46 14.71
C THR A 264 -6.86 -11.37 13.21
N PHE A 265 -5.71 -11.86 12.76
CA PHE A 265 -5.34 -11.95 11.35
C PHE A 265 -6.45 -12.61 10.51
N ASN A 266 -6.97 -13.72 11.00
CA ASN A 266 -8.03 -14.44 10.29
C ASN A 266 -9.34 -13.66 10.23
N ALA A 267 -9.71 -12.95 11.29
CA ALA A 267 -10.93 -12.14 11.29
C ALA A 267 -10.79 -10.91 10.40
N LEU A 268 -9.58 -10.30 10.35
CA LEU A 268 -9.31 -9.08 9.58
C LEU A 268 -9.13 -9.39 8.09
N TYR A 269 -8.26 -10.33 7.75
CA TYR A 269 -7.86 -10.60 6.36
C TYR A 269 -8.56 -11.81 5.74
N GLY A 270 -8.98 -12.79 6.54
CA GLY A 270 -9.54 -14.04 6.07
C GLY A 270 -10.70 -13.88 5.07
N PRO A 271 -11.75 -13.10 5.37
CA PRO A 271 -12.88 -12.91 4.45
C PRO A 271 -12.47 -12.34 3.08
N THR A 272 -11.47 -11.45 3.06
CA THR A 272 -10.91 -10.87 1.82
C THR A 272 -10.11 -11.91 1.05
N MET A 273 -9.23 -12.62 1.74
CA MET A 273 -8.42 -13.68 1.14
C MET A 273 -9.27 -14.80 0.56
N ASP A 274 -10.35 -15.18 1.23
CA ASP A 274 -11.31 -16.20 0.76
C ASP A 274 -12.01 -15.77 -0.53
N GLN A 275 -12.48 -14.50 -0.60
CA GLN A 275 -13.03 -13.96 -1.84
C GLN A 275 -12.01 -14.01 -2.98
N VAL A 276 -10.76 -13.64 -2.72
CA VAL A 276 -9.67 -13.63 -3.72
C VAL A 276 -9.33 -15.04 -4.18
N ARG A 277 -9.27 -16.01 -3.27
CA ARG A 277 -8.95 -17.42 -3.60
C ARG A 277 -10.01 -18.10 -4.47
N ALA A 278 -11.20 -17.51 -4.57
CA ALA A 278 -12.24 -17.97 -5.49
C ALA A 278 -11.90 -17.73 -6.98
N PHE A 279 -10.92 -16.86 -7.30
CA PHE A 279 -10.60 -16.50 -8.69
C PHE A 279 -9.10 -16.44 -9.04
N THR A 280 -8.18 -16.44 -8.07
CA THR A 280 -6.73 -16.45 -8.35
C THR A 280 -5.92 -17.20 -7.29
N ARG A 281 -4.71 -17.65 -7.69
CA ARG A 281 -3.70 -18.24 -6.80
C ARG A 281 -2.48 -17.34 -6.62
N ARG A 282 -2.51 -16.09 -7.09
CA ARG A 282 -1.44 -15.12 -6.87
C ARG A 282 -1.16 -14.97 -5.38
N PRO A 283 0.12 -14.87 -4.95
CA PRO A 283 0.45 -14.75 -3.54
C PRO A 283 -0.06 -13.41 -2.97
N PHE A 284 -0.31 -13.41 -1.66
CA PHE A 284 -0.71 -12.22 -0.94
C PHE A 284 0.51 -11.47 -0.39
N LEU A 285 0.44 -10.16 -0.41
CA LEU A 285 1.18 -9.24 0.46
C LEU A 285 0.15 -8.53 1.35
N ILE A 286 0.41 -8.39 2.66
CA ILE A 286 -0.32 -7.39 3.43
C ILE A 286 0.32 -6.06 3.07
N ALA A 287 -0.25 -5.40 2.07
CA ALA A 287 0.38 -4.27 1.39
C ALA A 287 0.41 -3.00 2.25
N GLU A 288 -0.53 -2.88 3.17
CA GLU A 288 -0.55 -1.81 4.15
C GLU A 288 -1.30 -2.27 5.41
N THR A 289 -0.68 -2.10 6.58
CA THR A 289 -1.27 -2.47 7.86
C THR A 289 -0.63 -1.72 9.01
N ALA A 290 -1.38 -1.57 10.08
CA ALA A 290 -0.89 -1.19 11.39
C ALA A 290 -1.91 -1.57 12.47
N SER A 291 -1.55 -1.35 13.73
CA SER A 291 -2.47 -1.40 14.86
C SER A 291 -2.57 -0.02 15.50
N GLU A 292 -3.78 0.41 15.80
CA GLU A 292 -4.05 1.65 16.53
C GLU A 292 -3.42 1.61 17.91
N ALA A 293 -2.90 2.76 18.37
CA ALA A 293 -2.32 2.86 19.73
C ALA A 293 -3.36 2.51 20.79
N GLY A 294 -2.95 1.70 21.77
CA GLY A 294 -3.80 1.24 22.86
C GLY A 294 -3.32 -0.04 23.50
N GLU A 295 -4.05 -0.52 24.50
CA GLU A 295 -3.68 -1.72 25.26
C GLU A 295 -3.62 -2.99 24.42
N ARG A 296 -4.41 -3.06 23.34
CA ARG A 296 -4.49 -4.22 22.45
C ARG A 296 -3.31 -4.31 21.47
N LYS A 297 -2.66 -3.19 21.14
CA LYS A 297 -1.63 -3.11 20.08
C LYS A 297 -0.52 -4.15 20.20
N PRO A 298 0.05 -4.46 21.38
CA PRO A 298 1.06 -5.53 21.48
C PRO A 298 0.54 -6.90 21.05
N ALA A 299 -0.73 -7.21 21.35
CA ALA A 299 -1.35 -8.46 20.94
C ALA A 299 -1.65 -8.49 19.42
N ASP A 300 -2.14 -7.38 18.87
CA ASP A 300 -2.39 -7.22 17.42
C ASP A 300 -1.11 -7.38 16.60
N ILE A 301 0.01 -6.78 17.07
CA ILE A 301 1.34 -6.93 16.45
C ILE A 301 1.74 -8.40 16.41
N LYS A 302 1.66 -9.08 17.56
CA LYS A 302 1.99 -10.51 17.64
C LYS A 302 1.12 -11.35 16.69
N ASP A 303 -0.18 -11.08 16.67
CA ASP A 303 -1.14 -11.81 15.83
C ASP A 303 -0.86 -11.59 14.33
N LEU A 304 -0.57 -10.35 13.89
CA LEU A 304 -0.17 -10.05 12.52
C LEU A 304 1.04 -10.89 12.09
N PHE A 305 2.11 -10.82 12.85
CA PHE A 305 3.36 -11.51 12.50
C PHE A 305 3.17 -13.02 12.45
N GLN A 306 2.47 -13.60 13.44
CA GLN A 306 2.17 -15.02 13.47
C GLN A 306 1.24 -15.44 12.33
N GLY A 307 0.23 -14.64 12.01
CA GLY A 307 -0.66 -14.88 10.88
C GLY A 307 0.05 -14.88 9.53
N VAL A 308 0.99 -13.96 9.31
CA VAL A 308 1.83 -13.91 8.11
C VAL A 308 2.75 -15.13 8.03
N LEU A 309 3.42 -15.50 9.14
CA LEU A 309 4.32 -16.66 9.16
C LEU A 309 3.60 -17.99 8.95
N ALA A 310 2.41 -18.14 9.51
CA ALA A 310 1.61 -19.36 9.40
C ALA A 310 1.14 -19.66 7.96
N ARG A 311 1.13 -18.66 7.08
CA ARG A 311 0.60 -18.77 5.72
C ARG A 311 1.70 -18.77 4.66
N LYS A 312 1.85 -19.89 3.95
CA LYS A 312 2.82 -20.04 2.84
C LYS A 312 2.48 -19.13 1.64
N ASP A 313 1.21 -18.77 1.48
CA ASP A 313 0.72 -17.93 0.39
C ASP A 313 0.75 -16.43 0.71
N VAL A 314 1.26 -16.01 1.88
CA VAL A 314 1.47 -14.61 2.26
C VAL A 314 2.97 -14.32 2.22
N LEU A 315 3.36 -13.31 1.45
CA LEU A 315 4.75 -12.95 1.19
C LEU A 315 5.38 -12.10 2.31
N GLY A 316 4.58 -11.39 3.09
CA GLY A 316 5.05 -10.48 4.13
C GLY A 316 4.02 -9.39 4.42
N HIS A 317 4.49 -8.31 5.04
CA HIS A 317 3.66 -7.14 5.32
C HIS A 317 4.44 -5.83 5.15
N VAL A 318 3.70 -4.73 4.97
CA VAL A 318 4.19 -3.35 5.03
C VAL A 318 3.50 -2.66 6.21
N TRP A 319 4.28 -2.24 7.21
CA TRP A 319 3.77 -1.52 8.35
C TRP A 319 3.64 -0.03 8.02
N PHE A 320 2.46 0.55 8.25
CA PHE A 320 2.19 1.98 8.09
C PHE A 320 2.58 2.73 9.37
N ASP A 321 3.81 3.29 9.41
CA ASP A 321 4.41 3.87 10.61
C ASP A 321 4.19 5.39 10.69
N PHE A 322 2.93 5.81 10.75
CA PHE A 322 2.54 7.22 10.77
C PHE A 322 1.73 7.58 12.02
N ASP A 323 1.70 8.87 12.32
CA ASP A 323 0.80 9.50 13.27
C ASP A 323 -0.11 10.44 12.46
N LYS A 324 -1.29 9.95 12.09
CA LYS A 324 -2.27 10.65 11.23
C LYS A 324 -3.65 10.60 11.87
N GLU A 325 -4.58 9.78 11.31
CA GLU A 325 -5.92 9.60 11.87
C GLU A 325 -5.89 8.92 13.25
N ALA A 326 -4.86 8.11 13.48
CA ALA A 326 -4.50 7.50 14.75
C ALA A 326 -2.97 7.36 14.84
N ASP A 327 -2.44 7.07 16.02
CA ASP A 327 -1.02 6.74 16.17
C ASP A 327 -0.76 5.28 15.78
N TRP A 328 -0.35 5.08 14.54
CA TRP A 328 -0.04 3.78 13.93
C TRP A 328 1.40 3.33 14.19
N ARG A 329 2.28 4.23 14.66
CA ARG A 329 3.72 3.97 14.80
C ARG A 329 4.00 2.78 15.70
N ILE A 330 5.03 1.99 15.35
CA ILE A 330 5.50 0.90 16.23
C ILE A 330 5.92 1.44 17.61
N ALA A 331 6.45 2.66 17.67
CA ALA A 331 6.88 3.35 18.88
C ALA A 331 5.77 4.20 19.53
N SER A 332 4.49 3.86 19.35
CA SER A 332 3.37 4.53 20.05
C SER A 332 3.32 4.26 21.57
N GLY A 333 4.21 3.42 22.05
CA GLY A 333 4.42 3.13 23.47
C GLY A 333 5.43 1.99 23.67
N PRO A 334 6.07 1.92 24.86
CA PRO A 334 7.14 0.94 25.13
C PRO A 334 6.71 -0.53 24.97
N ALA A 335 5.45 -0.85 25.27
CA ALA A 335 4.92 -2.21 25.12
C ALA A 335 4.74 -2.60 23.65
N ALA A 336 4.26 -1.67 22.83
CA ALA A 336 4.09 -1.86 21.39
C ALA A 336 5.45 -2.03 20.69
N GLU A 337 6.42 -1.16 21.00
CA GLU A 337 7.76 -1.23 20.43
C GLU A 337 8.45 -2.55 20.79
N ARG A 338 8.41 -2.97 22.05
CA ARG A 338 8.95 -4.27 22.48
C ARG A 338 8.28 -5.44 21.75
N ALA A 339 6.94 -5.42 21.66
CA ALA A 339 6.20 -6.47 20.96
C ALA A 339 6.63 -6.56 19.50
N TYR A 340 6.82 -5.41 18.84
CA TYR A 340 7.27 -5.38 17.44
C TYR A 340 8.69 -5.92 17.28
N GLN A 341 9.62 -5.49 18.15
CA GLN A 341 11.01 -6.01 18.18
C GLN A 341 11.05 -7.52 18.37
N ASP A 342 10.27 -8.05 19.30
CA ASP A 342 10.26 -9.48 19.61
C ASP A 342 9.77 -10.30 18.40
N GLN A 343 8.75 -9.83 17.70
CA GLN A 343 8.26 -10.51 16.51
C GLN A 343 9.21 -10.35 15.30
N ALA A 344 9.80 -9.17 15.12
CA ALA A 344 10.73 -8.91 14.03
C ALA A 344 12.02 -9.75 14.09
N ARG A 345 12.40 -10.26 15.26
CA ARG A 345 13.55 -11.18 15.43
C ARG A 345 13.38 -12.53 14.74
N ASP A 346 12.15 -12.92 14.42
CA ASP A 346 11.92 -14.21 13.75
C ASP A 346 12.74 -14.30 12.45
N PRO A 347 13.52 -15.39 12.26
CA PRO A 347 14.36 -15.56 11.08
C PRO A 347 13.58 -15.78 9.77
N GLY A 348 12.27 -16.04 9.87
CA GLY A 348 11.37 -16.12 8.73
C GLY A 348 11.13 -14.76 8.05
N TYR A 349 11.44 -13.64 8.71
CA TYR A 349 11.36 -12.30 8.16
C TYR A 349 12.70 -11.74 7.72
N GLY A 350 12.68 -11.04 6.60
CA GLY A 350 13.83 -10.32 6.07
C GLY A 350 14.80 -11.26 5.32
N PHE A 351 15.20 -10.81 4.17
CA PHE A 351 16.20 -11.44 3.31
C PHE A 351 16.88 -10.35 2.47
N ASP A 352 18.01 -10.66 1.86
CA ASP A 352 18.68 -9.75 0.93
C ASP A 352 17.91 -9.73 -0.40
N VAL A 353 17.20 -8.64 -0.69
CA VAL A 353 16.44 -8.48 -1.94
C VAL A 353 17.32 -8.42 -3.19
N LYS A 354 18.63 -8.20 -3.03
CA LYS A 354 19.60 -8.25 -4.13
C LYS A 354 20.11 -9.67 -4.40
N LYS A 355 19.79 -10.62 -3.49
CA LYS A 355 20.13 -12.06 -3.57
C LYS A 355 18.98 -12.88 -2.96
N PRO A 356 17.76 -12.77 -3.51
CA PRO A 356 16.55 -13.38 -2.95
C PRO A 356 16.57 -14.91 -3.00
#